data_ff892f616bac2d3642287cefcd037ec9
#
_entry.id   ff892f616bac2d3642287cefcd037ec9
#
_cell.length_a   1.000
_cell.length_b   1.000
_cell.length_c   1.000
_cell.angle_alpha   90.00
_cell.angle_beta   90.00
_cell.angle_gamma   90.00
#
_symmetry.space_group_name_H-M   'P 1'
#
loop_
_entity.id
_entity.type
_entity.pdbx_description
1 polymer ?
#
loop_
_entity_poly.entity_id
_entity_poly.type
_entity_poly.pdbx_seq_one_letter_code
_entity_poly.pdbx_strand_id
1 'polypeptide(L)'
;MSALFSPIKLRGLTLKNRVVVSPMCQYSAEDGVPTDWHFTHINNLSLSGASMFCIEATHVEAIGRITPGCLGLYSDASEAALKQILASVRKHSSTAVAMQLAHAGRKASSARPWDGGQLIPVSEGGWQTVAPSALPHKEGEAAPLALDAAGLTRIREAFVEAAQRAERIGIDAIELHGAHGYLMHQFLSPISNRRTDEYGGSLANRMRFPLEIYDAVRAAFPHDKPIGMRVSSTDWVEGGWDLAQTLEFASALKARGIDWIDASSGGVSPLQKIPLGPGYQVQFADAIRRETGLPTIAVGMISDAKHAEEIVASGKADMIALGRGMLYDPRWGWHAAAELGGEVEAPPQYWRSQPSTQKALFGKTTFGAR
;
A
#
# COMPACT_ATOMS: atom_id res chain seq x y z
N MET A 1 10.51 18.62 20.35
CA MET A 1 10.44 18.41 18.87
C MET A 1 9.44 17.30 18.63
N SER A 2 8.61 17.43 17.62
CA SER A 2 7.61 16.41 17.27
C SER A 2 8.29 15.12 16.81
N ALA A 3 7.85 13.98 17.33
CA ALA A 3 8.31 12.66 16.89
C ALA A 3 7.82 12.36 15.47
N LEU A 4 6.56 12.74 15.15
CA LEU A 4 5.96 12.56 13.84
C LEU A 4 6.73 13.28 12.74
N PHE A 5 7.26 14.47 13.03
CA PHE A 5 8.05 15.28 12.09
C PHE A 5 9.56 15.09 12.27
N SER A 6 9.99 13.95 12.81
CA SER A 6 11.41 13.55 12.84
C SER A 6 11.73 12.60 11.69
N PRO A 7 12.97 12.61 11.16
CA PRO A 7 13.33 11.73 10.04
C PRO A 7 13.36 10.25 10.43
N ILE A 8 13.20 9.40 9.43
CA ILE A 8 13.40 7.95 9.55
C ILE A 8 14.13 7.45 8.30
N LYS A 9 15.01 6.47 8.47
CA LYS A 9 15.74 5.83 7.37
C LYS A 9 15.22 4.42 7.14
N LEU A 10 14.80 4.14 5.92
CA LEU A 10 14.42 2.82 5.44
C LEU A 10 15.45 2.40 4.37
N ARG A 11 16.35 1.48 4.71
CA ARG A 11 17.46 1.04 3.85
C ARG A 11 18.30 2.23 3.33
N GLY A 12 18.27 2.53 2.03
CA GLY A 12 18.95 3.68 1.43
C GLY A 12 18.11 4.96 1.40
N LEU A 13 16.81 4.89 1.66
CA LEU A 13 15.88 6.01 1.60
C LEU A 13 15.73 6.69 2.96
N THR A 14 15.94 8.00 3.03
CA THR A 14 15.66 8.80 4.22
C THR A 14 14.38 9.61 4.00
N LEU A 15 13.38 9.37 4.84
CA LEU A 15 12.13 10.13 4.90
C LEU A 15 12.28 11.27 5.91
N LYS A 16 11.84 12.48 5.57
CA LYS A 16 11.99 13.70 6.39
C LYS A 16 11.04 13.74 7.58
N ASN A 17 9.93 13.07 7.49
CA ASN A 17 8.96 12.87 8.57
C ASN A 17 8.36 11.44 8.49
N ARG A 18 7.45 11.12 9.40
CA ARG A 18 6.88 9.78 9.56
C ARG A 18 5.44 9.69 9.05
N VAL A 19 5.03 10.63 8.20
CA VAL A 19 3.69 10.64 7.59
C VAL A 19 3.77 10.03 6.20
N VAL A 20 2.85 9.10 5.94
CA VAL A 20 2.73 8.38 4.67
C VAL A 20 1.32 8.60 4.11
N VAL A 21 1.21 8.89 2.82
CA VAL A 21 -0.07 8.80 2.12
C VAL A 21 -0.30 7.35 1.75
N SER A 22 -1.35 6.72 2.31
CA SER A 22 -1.75 5.35 2.02
C SER A 22 -2.07 5.15 0.53
N PRO A 23 -1.79 3.97 -0.04
CA PRO A 23 -2.28 3.63 -1.37
C PRO A 23 -3.81 3.57 -1.39
N MET A 24 -4.44 4.27 -2.34
CA MET A 24 -5.89 4.42 -2.46
C MET A 24 -6.32 4.29 -3.92
N CYS A 25 -7.00 3.19 -4.25
CA CYS A 25 -7.48 2.94 -5.61
C CYS A 25 -8.39 4.05 -6.09
N GLN A 26 -8.12 4.57 -7.30
CA GLN A 26 -8.86 5.67 -7.92
C GLN A 26 -9.87 5.16 -8.94
N TYR A 27 -9.75 3.92 -9.41
CA TYR A 27 -10.65 3.26 -10.35
C TYR A 27 -10.89 4.08 -11.64
N SER A 28 -9.89 4.82 -12.09
CA SER A 28 -9.98 5.79 -13.18
C SER A 28 -8.98 5.52 -14.31
N ALA A 29 -8.31 4.37 -14.29
CA ALA A 29 -7.41 3.94 -15.36
C ALA A 29 -8.20 3.36 -16.54
N GLU A 30 -7.59 3.39 -17.71
CA GLU A 30 -8.08 2.77 -18.95
C GLU A 30 -7.09 1.65 -19.33
N ASP A 31 -7.54 0.40 -19.26
CA ASP A 31 -6.71 -0.78 -19.53
C ASP A 31 -5.39 -0.82 -18.71
N GLY A 32 -5.45 -0.35 -17.46
CA GLY A 32 -4.29 -0.23 -16.60
C GLY A 32 -3.43 1.01 -16.85
N VAL A 33 -3.71 1.79 -17.87
CA VAL A 33 -3.00 3.03 -18.20
C VAL A 33 -3.57 4.19 -17.37
N PRO A 34 -2.74 4.97 -16.66
CA PRO A 34 -3.20 6.12 -15.90
C PRO A 34 -3.75 7.21 -16.84
N THR A 35 -4.76 7.93 -16.35
CA THR A 35 -5.40 9.04 -17.05
C THR A 35 -4.99 10.40 -16.45
N ASP A 36 -5.60 11.48 -16.93
CA ASP A 36 -5.49 12.84 -16.37
C ASP A 36 -5.92 12.92 -14.90
N TRP A 37 -6.87 12.05 -14.47
CA TRP A 37 -7.22 11.92 -13.06
C TRP A 37 -6.02 11.53 -12.19
N HIS A 38 -5.24 10.53 -12.62
CA HIS A 38 -4.04 10.10 -11.90
C HIS A 38 -2.98 11.21 -11.89
N PHE A 39 -2.84 11.96 -12.99
CA PHE A 39 -1.96 13.12 -13.03
C PHE A 39 -2.35 14.14 -11.95
N THR A 40 -3.63 14.50 -11.87
CA THR A 40 -4.16 15.43 -10.88
C THR A 40 -3.99 14.90 -9.45
N HIS A 41 -4.41 13.66 -9.20
CA HIS A 41 -4.41 13.03 -7.89
C HIS A 41 -2.99 12.88 -7.31
N ILE A 42 -2.06 12.31 -8.08
CA ILE A 42 -0.69 12.03 -7.65
C ILE A 42 0.07 13.36 -7.40
N ASN A 43 -0.04 14.33 -8.33
CA ASN A 43 0.59 15.63 -8.13
C ASN A 43 0.01 16.37 -6.91
N ASN A 44 -1.30 16.34 -6.69
CA ASN A 44 -1.92 16.99 -5.54
C ASN A 44 -1.43 16.40 -4.20
N LEU A 45 -1.42 15.08 -4.07
CA LEU A 45 -1.03 14.41 -2.83
C LEU A 45 0.48 14.38 -2.61
N SER A 46 1.30 14.50 -3.66
CA SER A 46 2.75 14.67 -3.51
C SER A 46 3.13 15.98 -2.81
N LEU A 47 2.19 16.94 -2.72
CA LEU A 47 2.36 18.22 -2.01
C LEU A 47 1.68 18.23 -0.63
N SER A 48 1.30 17.09 -0.09
CA SER A 48 0.56 16.97 1.18
C SER A 48 1.35 17.30 2.44
N GLY A 49 2.68 17.36 2.34
CA GLY A 49 3.60 17.44 3.49
C GLY A 49 3.98 16.07 4.06
N ALA A 50 3.41 14.98 3.57
CA ALA A 50 3.89 13.63 3.87
C ALA A 50 5.24 13.39 3.19
N SER A 51 6.13 12.65 3.84
CA SER A 51 7.44 12.34 3.28
C SER A 51 7.45 11.15 2.32
N MET A 52 6.38 10.34 2.33
CA MET A 52 6.18 9.27 1.35
C MET A 52 4.73 9.26 0.87
N PHE A 53 4.54 9.16 -0.43
CA PHE A 53 3.27 8.92 -1.10
C PHE A 53 3.30 7.54 -1.74
N CYS A 54 2.39 6.66 -1.35
CA CYS A 54 2.27 5.35 -1.97
C CYS A 54 1.18 5.39 -3.06
N ILE A 55 1.58 5.16 -4.32
CA ILE A 55 0.65 5.01 -5.44
C ILE A 55 -0.25 3.81 -5.17
N GLU A 56 -1.52 3.93 -5.56
CA GLU A 56 -2.55 2.91 -5.42
C GLU A 56 -2.12 1.51 -5.84
N ALA A 57 -2.89 0.50 -5.44
CA ALA A 57 -2.71 -0.88 -5.89
C ALA A 57 -2.56 -0.93 -7.42
N THR A 58 -1.32 -1.12 -7.86
CA THR A 58 -0.89 -1.17 -9.24
C THR A 58 -0.70 -2.62 -9.64
N HIS A 59 -1.56 -3.10 -10.53
CA HIS A 59 -1.69 -4.53 -10.79
C HIS A 59 -0.61 -5.01 -11.77
N VAL A 60 -0.06 -6.18 -11.46
CA VAL A 60 1.08 -6.75 -12.20
C VAL A 60 0.68 -7.49 -13.47
N GLU A 61 -0.60 -7.82 -13.63
CA GLU A 61 -1.18 -8.36 -14.88
C GLU A 61 -2.63 -7.90 -15.04
N ALA A 62 -3.16 -7.96 -16.25
CA ALA A 62 -4.49 -7.44 -16.58
C ALA A 62 -5.60 -8.13 -15.78
N ILE A 63 -5.56 -9.46 -15.64
CA ILE A 63 -6.54 -10.22 -14.87
C ILE A 63 -6.40 -10.04 -13.35
N GLY A 64 -5.30 -9.47 -12.89
CA GLY A 64 -5.06 -9.13 -11.50
C GLY A 64 -5.75 -7.87 -11.02
N ARG A 65 -6.35 -7.06 -11.90
CA ARG A 65 -7.04 -5.80 -11.56
C ARG A 65 -8.28 -6.07 -10.71
N ILE A 66 -8.54 -5.22 -9.72
CA ILE A 66 -9.78 -5.28 -8.93
C ILE A 66 -10.95 -4.96 -9.84
N THR A 67 -10.87 -3.85 -10.59
CA THR A 67 -11.90 -3.37 -11.51
C THR A 67 -11.28 -3.06 -12.89
N PRO A 68 -12.08 -2.93 -13.95
CA PRO A 68 -11.58 -2.44 -15.25
C PRO A 68 -10.83 -1.11 -15.17
N GLY A 69 -11.19 -0.27 -14.19
CA GLY A 69 -10.59 1.05 -13.96
C GLY A 69 -9.35 1.07 -13.06
N CYS A 70 -8.80 -0.07 -12.67
CA CYS A 70 -7.61 -0.12 -11.82
C CYS A 70 -6.31 0.08 -12.61
N LEU A 71 -5.36 0.75 -11.95
CA LEU A 71 -4.02 0.97 -12.47
C LEU A 71 -3.26 -0.34 -12.63
N GLY A 72 -2.40 -0.43 -13.65
CA GLY A 72 -1.50 -1.54 -13.91
C GLY A 72 -0.10 -1.09 -14.27
N LEU A 73 0.87 -2.00 -14.17
CA LEU A 73 2.25 -1.78 -14.63
C LEU A 73 2.74 -3.01 -15.42
N TYR A 74 1.90 -3.48 -16.33
CA TYR A 74 2.12 -4.68 -17.14
C TYR A 74 2.23 -4.39 -18.65
N SER A 75 2.26 -3.11 -19.04
CA SER A 75 2.40 -2.69 -20.43
C SER A 75 3.35 -1.50 -20.58
N ASP A 76 3.92 -1.33 -21.77
CA ASP A 76 4.77 -0.19 -22.07
C ASP A 76 3.98 1.12 -22.05
N ALA A 77 2.69 1.08 -22.38
CA ALA A 77 1.80 2.23 -22.32
C ALA A 77 1.61 2.72 -20.87
N SER A 78 1.35 1.80 -19.92
CA SER A 78 1.22 2.16 -18.50
C SER A 78 2.54 2.68 -17.92
N GLU A 79 3.67 2.05 -18.27
CA GLU A 79 5.02 2.48 -17.87
C GLU A 79 5.30 3.90 -18.37
N ALA A 80 5.08 4.18 -19.66
CA ALA A 80 5.34 5.49 -20.25
C ALA A 80 4.48 6.61 -19.64
N ALA A 81 3.19 6.34 -19.42
CA ALA A 81 2.27 7.30 -18.83
C ALA A 81 2.60 7.60 -17.36
N LEU A 82 2.90 6.58 -16.54
CA LEU A 82 3.37 6.77 -15.16
C LEU A 82 4.67 7.54 -15.09
N LYS A 83 5.62 7.28 -16.00
CA LYS A 83 6.89 8.02 -16.08
C LYS A 83 6.66 9.52 -16.28
N GLN A 84 5.70 9.90 -17.12
CA GLN A 84 5.34 11.32 -17.34
C GLN A 84 4.77 11.97 -16.07
N ILE A 85 3.88 11.26 -15.35
CA ILE A 85 3.32 11.73 -14.08
C ILE A 85 4.42 11.93 -13.04
N LEU A 86 5.32 10.95 -12.88
CA LEU A 86 6.43 11.04 -11.94
C LEU A 86 7.41 12.16 -12.30
N ALA A 87 7.67 12.39 -13.58
CA ALA A 87 8.48 13.51 -14.03
C ALA A 87 7.87 14.87 -13.63
N SER A 88 6.54 14.99 -13.62
CA SER A 88 5.85 16.17 -13.08
C SER A 88 6.01 16.30 -11.57
N VAL A 89 5.78 15.21 -10.81
CA VAL A 89 5.96 15.19 -9.35
C VAL A 89 7.37 15.67 -8.97
N ARG A 90 8.41 15.14 -9.61
CA ARG A 90 9.82 15.46 -9.29
C ARG A 90 10.21 16.92 -9.55
N LYS A 91 9.43 17.67 -10.36
CA LYS A 91 9.64 19.11 -10.57
C LYS A 91 9.16 19.97 -9.40
N HIS A 92 8.21 19.48 -8.62
CA HIS A 92 7.47 20.29 -7.65
C HIS A 92 7.48 19.73 -6.23
N SER A 93 7.92 18.49 -6.04
CA SER A 93 7.92 17.80 -4.75
C SER A 93 9.17 16.92 -4.59
N SER A 94 9.69 16.90 -3.37
CA SER A 94 10.74 15.96 -2.94
C SER A 94 10.19 14.76 -2.19
N THR A 95 8.86 14.63 -2.10
CA THR A 95 8.20 13.48 -1.47
C THR A 95 8.64 12.18 -2.14
N ALA A 96 9.07 11.20 -1.35
CA ALA A 96 9.38 9.88 -1.86
C ALA A 96 8.11 9.21 -2.43
N VAL A 97 8.22 8.58 -3.59
CA VAL A 97 7.09 7.90 -4.22
C VAL A 97 7.30 6.40 -4.14
N ALA A 98 6.49 5.76 -3.31
CA ALA A 98 6.33 4.31 -3.29
C ALA A 98 5.24 3.87 -4.27
N MET A 99 5.27 2.60 -4.67
CA MET A 99 4.23 1.98 -5.48
C MET A 99 3.77 0.68 -4.85
N GLN A 100 2.46 0.51 -4.70
CA GLN A 100 1.91 -0.74 -4.19
C GLN A 100 1.68 -1.73 -5.36
N LEU A 101 2.50 -2.78 -5.45
CA LEU A 101 2.31 -3.86 -6.43
C LEU A 101 1.28 -4.86 -5.92
N ALA A 102 0.31 -5.20 -6.76
CA ALA A 102 -0.87 -5.96 -6.35
C ALA A 102 -1.35 -6.97 -7.40
N HIS A 103 -2.11 -7.95 -6.92
CA HIS A 103 -2.95 -8.85 -7.71
C HIS A 103 -4.21 -9.17 -6.90
N ALA A 104 -5.38 -8.88 -7.44
CA ALA A 104 -6.63 -8.97 -6.68
C ALA A 104 -7.11 -10.43 -6.42
N GLY A 105 -6.58 -11.40 -7.17
CA GLY A 105 -6.99 -12.79 -6.99
C GLY A 105 -8.49 -12.98 -7.25
N ARG A 106 -9.19 -13.68 -6.37
CA ARG A 106 -10.64 -13.93 -6.47
C ARG A 106 -11.52 -12.69 -6.32
N LYS A 107 -10.94 -11.56 -5.89
CA LYS A 107 -11.64 -10.26 -5.81
C LYS A 107 -11.43 -9.39 -7.04
N ALA A 108 -10.80 -9.92 -8.08
CA ALA A 108 -10.68 -9.28 -9.39
C ALA A 108 -12.02 -9.26 -10.14
N SER A 109 -12.06 -8.61 -11.29
CA SER A 109 -13.28 -8.53 -12.14
C SER A 109 -14.49 -7.95 -11.41
N SER A 110 -14.29 -6.95 -10.56
CA SER A 110 -15.37 -6.31 -9.80
C SER A 110 -15.76 -4.96 -10.42
N ALA A 111 -17.03 -4.58 -10.25
CA ALA A 111 -17.48 -3.23 -10.55
C ALA A 111 -16.79 -2.23 -9.60
N ARG A 112 -16.75 -0.95 -10.01
CA ARG A 112 -16.24 0.12 -9.13
C ARG A 112 -17.12 0.22 -7.87
N PRO A 113 -16.58 0.67 -6.73
CA PRO A 113 -17.38 0.78 -5.49
C PRO A 113 -18.66 1.60 -5.64
N TRP A 114 -18.63 2.66 -6.42
CA TRP A 114 -19.82 3.51 -6.68
C TRP A 114 -20.77 2.93 -7.74
N ASP A 115 -20.34 1.88 -8.48
CA ASP A 115 -21.18 1.10 -9.40
C ASP A 115 -21.67 -0.21 -8.75
N GLY A 116 -21.55 -0.31 -7.41
CA GLY A 116 -22.05 -1.43 -6.60
C GLY A 116 -20.98 -2.43 -6.12
N GLY A 117 -19.80 -2.49 -6.74
CA GLY A 117 -18.67 -3.32 -6.28
C GLY A 117 -18.84 -4.83 -6.40
N GLN A 118 -19.89 -5.31 -7.12
CA GLN A 118 -20.15 -6.75 -7.34
C GLN A 118 -19.20 -7.33 -8.38
N LEU A 119 -19.04 -8.64 -8.38
CA LEU A 119 -18.32 -9.36 -9.43
C LEU A 119 -18.99 -9.09 -10.79
N ILE A 120 -18.21 -8.75 -11.81
CA ILE A 120 -18.64 -8.62 -13.21
C ILE A 120 -18.48 -9.98 -13.87
N PRO A 121 -19.58 -10.62 -14.34
CA PRO A 121 -19.51 -11.88 -15.05
C PRO A 121 -18.72 -11.76 -16.37
N VAL A 122 -18.11 -12.87 -16.82
CA VAL A 122 -17.40 -12.89 -18.11
C VAL A 122 -18.33 -12.51 -19.27
N SER A 123 -19.61 -12.91 -19.21
CA SER A 123 -20.63 -12.54 -20.21
C SER A 123 -20.97 -11.04 -20.26
N GLU A 124 -20.57 -10.27 -19.24
CA GLU A 124 -20.83 -8.83 -19.13
C GLU A 124 -19.56 -8.00 -19.22
N GLY A 125 -18.48 -8.55 -19.78
CA GLY A 125 -17.19 -7.85 -19.97
C GLY A 125 -16.21 -7.99 -18.82
N GLY A 126 -16.53 -8.81 -17.82
CA GLY A 126 -15.58 -9.25 -16.81
C GLY A 126 -14.61 -10.32 -17.32
N TRP A 127 -13.80 -10.85 -16.43
CA TRP A 127 -12.84 -11.92 -16.77
C TRP A 127 -12.80 -13.00 -15.72
N GLN A 128 -12.28 -14.19 -16.12
CA GLN A 128 -12.07 -15.30 -15.22
C GLN A 128 -11.01 -14.95 -14.17
N THR A 129 -11.39 -14.98 -12.91
CA THR A 129 -10.50 -14.73 -11.79
C THR A 129 -9.69 -15.97 -11.41
N VAL A 130 -8.57 -15.78 -10.71
CA VAL A 130 -7.70 -16.84 -10.21
C VAL A 130 -7.49 -16.69 -8.70
N ALA A 131 -7.21 -17.80 -8.01
CA ALA A 131 -7.00 -17.81 -6.56
C ALA A 131 -6.18 -19.04 -6.14
N PRO A 132 -5.75 -19.15 -4.87
CA PRO A 132 -5.14 -20.39 -4.36
C PRO A 132 -6.07 -21.60 -4.50
N SER A 133 -7.37 -21.40 -4.31
CA SER A 133 -8.40 -22.44 -4.37
C SER A 133 -9.64 -21.94 -5.10
N ALA A 134 -10.42 -22.82 -5.70
CA ALA A 134 -11.65 -22.50 -6.42
C ALA A 134 -12.81 -22.14 -5.46
N LEU A 135 -12.59 -21.16 -4.59
CA LEU A 135 -13.53 -20.68 -3.60
C LEU A 135 -13.93 -19.23 -3.92
N PRO A 136 -15.20 -18.94 -4.21
CA PRO A 136 -15.66 -17.58 -4.47
C PRO A 136 -15.47 -16.68 -3.24
N HIS A 137 -15.44 -15.36 -3.44
CA HIS A 137 -15.35 -14.41 -2.33
C HIS A 137 -16.67 -14.32 -1.56
N LYS A 138 -17.78 -14.32 -2.27
CA LYS A 138 -19.15 -14.35 -1.70
C LYS A 138 -19.89 -15.57 -2.24
N GLU A 139 -20.82 -16.08 -1.45
CA GLU A 139 -21.74 -17.12 -1.88
C GLU A 139 -22.54 -16.66 -3.10
N GLY A 140 -22.68 -17.56 -4.09
CA GLY A 140 -23.38 -17.27 -5.35
C GLY A 140 -22.53 -16.60 -6.43
N GLU A 141 -21.32 -16.12 -6.13
CA GLU A 141 -20.40 -15.63 -7.16
C GLU A 141 -19.73 -16.77 -7.92
N ALA A 142 -19.30 -16.49 -9.15
CA ALA A 142 -18.52 -17.45 -9.94
C ALA A 142 -17.20 -17.79 -9.22
N ALA A 143 -16.88 -19.08 -9.16
CA ALA A 143 -15.63 -19.52 -8.54
C ALA A 143 -14.41 -19.10 -9.38
N PRO A 144 -13.31 -18.67 -8.74
CA PRO A 144 -12.04 -18.46 -9.42
C PRO A 144 -11.45 -19.81 -9.88
N LEU A 145 -10.56 -19.78 -10.86
CA LEU A 145 -9.71 -20.93 -11.16
C LEU A 145 -8.64 -21.08 -10.08
N ALA A 146 -8.47 -22.29 -9.57
CA ALA A 146 -7.35 -22.60 -8.70
C ALA A 146 -6.03 -22.53 -9.49
N LEU A 147 -5.06 -21.80 -8.97
CA LEU A 147 -3.74 -21.67 -9.61
C LEU A 147 -3.00 -23.00 -9.59
N ASP A 148 -2.54 -23.42 -10.74
CA ASP A 148 -1.58 -24.50 -10.91
C ASP A 148 -0.12 -23.97 -10.85
N ALA A 149 0.87 -24.83 -11.00
CA ALA A 149 2.28 -24.47 -10.96
C ALA A 149 2.66 -23.44 -12.04
N ALA A 150 2.08 -23.54 -13.24
CA ALA A 150 2.31 -22.58 -14.32
C ALA A 150 1.71 -21.20 -13.97
N GLY A 151 0.52 -21.17 -13.39
CA GLY A 151 -0.13 -19.94 -12.92
C GLY A 151 0.65 -19.25 -11.79
N LEU A 152 1.19 -20.02 -10.84
CA LEU A 152 2.06 -19.48 -9.79
C LEU A 152 3.35 -18.86 -10.36
N THR A 153 3.99 -19.55 -11.30
CA THR A 153 5.19 -19.04 -11.98
C THR A 153 4.89 -17.77 -12.76
N ARG A 154 3.83 -17.75 -13.58
CA ARG A 154 3.42 -16.56 -14.34
C ARG A 154 3.20 -15.35 -13.44
N ILE A 155 2.49 -15.50 -12.33
CA ILE A 155 2.21 -14.37 -11.42
C ILE A 155 3.49 -13.89 -10.76
N ARG A 156 4.38 -14.79 -10.31
CA ARG A 156 5.67 -14.39 -9.74
C ARG A 156 6.52 -13.61 -10.75
N GLU A 157 6.58 -14.06 -12.00
CA GLU A 157 7.27 -13.34 -13.09
C GLU A 157 6.64 -11.98 -13.37
N ALA A 158 5.30 -11.86 -13.33
CA ALA A 158 4.60 -10.59 -13.48
C ALA A 158 4.96 -9.58 -12.37
N PHE A 159 5.12 -10.03 -11.11
CA PHE A 159 5.62 -9.18 -10.02
C PHE A 159 7.06 -8.72 -10.27
N VAL A 160 7.92 -9.59 -10.77
CA VAL A 160 9.32 -9.24 -11.14
C VAL A 160 9.33 -8.20 -12.25
N GLU A 161 8.58 -8.39 -13.32
CA GLU A 161 8.51 -7.44 -14.43
C GLU A 161 7.96 -6.09 -13.96
N ALA A 162 6.90 -6.07 -13.16
CA ALA A 162 6.36 -4.84 -12.60
C ALA A 162 7.38 -4.11 -11.70
N ALA A 163 8.17 -4.82 -10.91
CA ALA A 163 9.23 -4.23 -10.09
C ALA A 163 10.35 -3.61 -10.94
N GLN A 164 10.73 -4.26 -12.03
CA GLN A 164 11.71 -3.73 -13.00
C GLN A 164 11.17 -2.48 -13.72
N ARG A 165 9.89 -2.46 -14.10
CA ARG A 165 9.22 -1.29 -14.66
C ARG A 165 9.16 -0.15 -13.65
N ALA A 166 8.83 -0.44 -12.38
CA ALA A 166 8.82 0.54 -11.29
C ALA A 166 10.20 1.20 -11.10
N GLU A 167 11.28 0.43 -11.21
CA GLU A 167 12.64 0.96 -11.18
C GLU A 167 12.91 1.90 -12.36
N ARG A 168 12.60 1.47 -13.61
CA ARG A 168 12.85 2.27 -14.83
C ARG A 168 12.11 3.60 -14.85
N ILE A 169 10.95 3.70 -14.20
CA ILE A 169 10.19 4.96 -14.08
C ILE A 169 10.60 5.81 -12.88
N GLY A 170 11.53 5.35 -12.04
CA GLY A 170 12.10 6.11 -10.92
C GLY A 170 11.29 6.05 -9.63
N ILE A 171 10.61 4.93 -9.34
CA ILE A 171 9.99 4.65 -8.03
C ILE A 171 11.07 4.52 -6.96
N ASP A 172 10.84 5.11 -5.79
CA ASP A 172 11.79 5.12 -4.68
C ASP A 172 11.67 3.89 -3.78
N ALA A 173 10.47 3.31 -3.68
CA ALA A 173 10.18 2.16 -2.83
C ALA A 173 9.04 1.31 -3.40
N ILE A 174 9.02 0.01 -3.10
CA ILE A 174 7.88 -0.87 -3.41
C ILE A 174 7.18 -1.27 -2.12
N GLU A 175 5.85 -1.28 -2.15
CA GLU A 175 5.02 -1.96 -1.16
C GLU A 175 4.31 -3.14 -1.82
N LEU A 176 4.52 -4.35 -1.31
CA LEU A 176 3.79 -5.53 -1.78
C LEU A 176 2.43 -5.60 -1.08
N HIS A 177 1.36 -5.81 -1.85
CA HIS A 177 0.02 -5.88 -1.30
C HIS A 177 -0.33 -7.30 -0.80
N GLY A 178 0.02 -7.58 0.46
CA GLY A 178 -0.27 -8.85 1.15
C GLY A 178 -1.53 -8.79 2.06
N ALA A 179 -2.48 -7.89 1.78
CA ALA A 179 -3.62 -7.60 2.66
C ALA A 179 -4.97 -7.65 1.92
N HIS A 180 -6.04 -7.34 2.67
CA HIS A 180 -7.41 -7.00 2.21
C HIS A 180 -8.10 -8.09 1.39
N GLY A 181 -7.69 -9.36 1.56
CA GLY A 181 -8.26 -10.47 0.82
C GLY A 181 -7.86 -10.52 -0.65
N TYR A 182 -6.76 -9.84 -1.03
CA TYR A 182 -6.16 -9.98 -2.35
C TYR A 182 -5.23 -11.19 -2.42
N LEU A 183 -4.62 -11.46 -3.55
CA LEU A 183 -4.04 -12.77 -3.85
C LEU A 183 -3.07 -13.28 -2.78
N MET A 184 -2.07 -12.48 -2.36
CA MET A 184 -1.12 -12.92 -1.34
C MET A 184 -1.79 -13.21 0.00
N HIS A 185 -2.77 -12.37 0.41
CA HIS A 185 -3.57 -12.63 1.60
C HIS A 185 -4.44 -13.89 1.45
N GLN A 186 -4.96 -14.16 0.24
CA GLN A 186 -5.71 -15.40 -0.02
C GLN A 186 -4.86 -16.64 0.19
N PHE A 187 -3.55 -16.60 -0.10
CA PHE A 187 -2.64 -17.71 0.22
C PHE A 187 -2.42 -17.85 1.72
N LEU A 188 -2.26 -16.75 2.44
CA LEU A 188 -2.00 -16.75 3.89
C LEU A 188 -3.18 -17.29 4.69
N SER A 189 -4.40 -16.86 4.36
CA SER A 189 -5.60 -17.17 5.14
C SER A 189 -6.11 -18.59 4.91
N PRO A 190 -6.31 -19.38 5.99
CA PRO A 190 -6.82 -20.75 5.88
C PRO A 190 -8.28 -20.83 5.40
N ILE A 191 -9.05 -19.72 5.44
CA ILE A 191 -10.44 -19.73 4.94
C ILE A 191 -10.51 -19.53 3.43
N SER A 192 -9.48 -19.01 2.78
CA SER A 192 -9.41 -18.86 1.33
C SER A 192 -8.42 -19.80 0.66
N ASN A 193 -7.50 -20.42 1.40
CA ASN A 193 -6.53 -21.37 0.91
C ASN A 193 -6.84 -22.78 1.45
N ARG A 194 -7.40 -23.63 0.59
CA ARG A 194 -7.73 -25.05 0.86
C ARG A 194 -6.85 -26.00 0.05
N ARG A 195 -5.67 -25.53 -0.38
CA ARG A 195 -4.71 -26.37 -1.12
C ARG A 195 -4.17 -27.49 -0.24
N THR A 196 -3.82 -28.60 -0.89
CA THR A 196 -3.25 -29.80 -0.26
C THR A 196 -1.81 -30.06 -0.70
N ASP A 197 -1.25 -29.17 -1.55
CA ASP A 197 0.14 -29.19 -1.98
C ASP A 197 1.04 -28.33 -1.05
N GLU A 198 2.27 -28.06 -1.48
CA GLU A 198 3.27 -27.27 -0.74
C GLU A 198 2.91 -25.79 -0.54
N TYR A 199 1.80 -25.31 -1.11
CA TYR A 199 1.29 -23.93 -0.97
C TYR A 199 0.06 -23.84 -0.06
N GLY A 200 -0.35 -24.95 0.60
CA GLY A 200 -1.53 -24.97 1.47
C GLY A 200 -1.38 -25.85 2.72
N GLY A 201 -2.42 -25.86 3.55
CA GLY A 201 -2.45 -26.61 4.80
C GLY A 201 -1.66 -25.92 5.93
N SER A 202 -0.42 -26.29 6.17
CA SER A 202 0.40 -25.72 7.25
C SER A 202 0.67 -24.23 7.08
N LEU A 203 0.94 -23.51 8.19
CA LEU A 203 1.31 -22.10 8.14
C LEU A 203 2.52 -21.85 7.22
N ALA A 204 3.56 -22.67 7.31
CA ALA A 204 4.75 -22.56 6.48
C ALA A 204 4.40 -22.67 4.98
N ASN A 205 3.53 -23.58 4.61
CA ASN A 205 3.09 -23.75 3.22
C ASN A 205 2.25 -22.55 2.74
N ARG A 206 1.34 -22.04 3.57
CA ARG A 206 0.51 -20.88 3.21
C ARG A 206 1.33 -19.60 3.05
N MET A 207 2.42 -19.44 3.79
CA MET A 207 3.36 -18.33 3.66
C MET A 207 4.27 -18.46 2.43
N ARG A 208 4.46 -19.65 1.86
CA ARG A 208 5.46 -19.94 0.82
C ARG A 208 5.32 -19.01 -0.38
N PHE A 209 4.17 -18.95 -1.01
CA PHE A 209 4.00 -18.14 -2.23
C PHE A 209 4.19 -16.63 -2.01
N PRO A 210 3.62 -15.99 -0.97
CA PRO A 210 3.93 -14.61 -0.62
C PRO A 210 5.42 -14.35 -0.37
N LEU A 211 6.13 -15.28 0.28
CA LEU A 211 7.57 -15.16 0.52
C LEU A 211 8.38 -15.32 -0.78
N GLU A 212 8.00 -16.22 -1.67
CA GLU A 212 8.63 -16.38 -2.99
C GLU A 212 8.45 -15.13 -3.86
N ILE A 213 7.26 -14.47 -3.81
CA ILE A 213 7.05 -13.18 -4.49
C ILE A 213 7.98 -12.12 -3.90
N TYR A 214 8.07 -12.03 -2.56
CA TYR A 214 8.99 -11.09 -1.92
C TYR A 214 10.43 -11.32 -2.36
N ASP A 215 10.92 -12.55 -2.30
CA ASP A 215 12.29 -12.89 -2.66
C ASP A 215 12.59 -12.55 -4.13
N ALA A 216 11.65 -12.85 -5.04
CA ALA A 216 11.78 -12.55 -6.47
C ALA A 216 11.78 -11.03 -6.75
N VAL A 217 10.89 -10.27 -6.12
CA VAL A 217 10.85 -8.81 -6.24
C VAL A 217 12.10 -8.18 -5.63
N ARG A 218 12.57 -8.66 -4.46
CA ARG A 218 13.80 -8.17 -3.84
C ARG A 218 15.03 -8.40 -4.74
N ALA A 219 15.08 -9.51 -5.42
CA ALA A 219 16.17 -9.81 -6.37
C ALA A 219 16.14 -8.92 -7.64
N ALA A 220 14.94 -8.47 -8.04
CA ALA A 220 14.72 -7.67 -9.25
C ALA A 220 14.80 -6.15 -9.03
N PHE A 221 14.58 -5.68 -7.81
CA PHE A 221 14.55 -4.25 -7.46
C PHE A 221 15.90 -3.83 -6.84
N PRO A 222 16.40 -2.59 -7.06
CA PRO A 222 17.71 -2.16 -6.58
C PRO A 222 17.91 -2.40 -5.08
N HIS A 223 19.10 -2.91 -4.72
CA HIS A 223 19.38 -3.34 -3.35
C HIS A 223 19.32 -2.20 -2.32
N ASP A 224 19.61 -0.98 -2.71
CA ASP A 224 19.58 0.22 -1.87
C ASP A 224 18.17 0.81 -1.71
N LYS A 225 17.22 0.43 -2.58
CA LYS A 225 15.83 0.87 -2.48
C LYS A 225 15.01 -0.05 -1.57
N PRO A 226 14.20 0.51 -0.66
CA PRO A 226 13.45 -0.29 0.30
C PRO A 226 12.22 -0.98 -0.31
N ILE A 227 11.87 -2.14 0.25
CA ILE A 227 10.65 -2.89 -0.04
C ILE A 227 9.94 -3.18 1.28
N GLY A 228 8.67 -2.81 1.36
CA GLY A 228 7.77 -3.18 2.44
C GLY A 228 6.63 -4.07 1.97
N MET A 229 5.81 -4.47 2.92
CA MET A 229 4.60 -5.23 2.64
C MET A 229 3.45 -4.74 3.51
N ARG A 230 2.30 -4.50 2.88
CA ARG A 230 1.05 -4.30 3.61
C ARG A 230 0.42 -5.65 3.90
N VAL A 231 0.09 -5.89 5.18
CA VAL A 231 -0.48 -7.16 5.63
C VAL A 231 -1.83 -6.94 6.33
N SER A 232 -2.77 -7.87 6.17
CA SER A 232 -3.91 -7.95 7.07
C SER A 232 -3.51 -8.77 8.28
N SER A 233 -3.42 -8.14 9.43
CA SER A 233 -2.95 -8.78 10.66
C SER A 233 -3.96 -9.75 11.27
N THR A 234 -5.22 -9.68 10.84
CA THR A 234 -6.29 -10.62 11.20
C THR A 234 -7.42 -10.57 10.18
N ASP A 235 -8.12 -11.67 10.02
CA ASP A 235 -9.31 -11.76 9.17
C ASP A 235 -10.58 -11.26 9.86
N TRP A 236 -10.56 -11.10 11.18
CA TRP A 236 -11.74 -10.83 11.99
C TRP A 236 -12.84 -11.89 11.85
N VAL A 237 -12.44 -13.13 11.55
CA VAL A 237 -13.30 -14.30 11.37
C VAL A 237 -12.67 -15.48 12.11
N GLU A 238 -13.48 -16.24 12.86
CA GLU A 238 -13.04 -17.44 13.55
C GLU A 238 -12.46 -18.45 12.57
N GLY A 239 -11.33 -19.07 12.94
CA GLY A 239 -10.61 -20.03 12.09
C GLY A 239 -9.91 -19.41 10.89
N GLY A 240 -9.84 -18.08 10.79
CA GLY A 240 -9.13 -17.35 9.77
C GLY A 240 -7.65 -17.09 10.11
N TRP A 241 -7.07 -16.14 9.40
CA TRP A 241 -5.76 -15.59 9.69
C TRP A 241 -5.83 -14.69 10.94
N ASP A 242 -4.84 -14.80 11.82
CA ASP A 242 -4.80 -14.09 13.09
C ASP A 242 -3.43 -13.42 13.35
N LEU A 243 -3.34 -12.68 14.47
CA LEU A 243 -2.13 -11.96 14.83
C LEU A 243 -0.94 -12.90 15.08
N ALA A 244 -1.13 -14.08 15.66
CA ALA A 244 -0.05 -15.02 15.92
C ALA A 244 0.60 -15.47 14.60
N GLN A 245 -0.21 -15.84 13.61
CA GLN A 245 0.27 -16.19 12.27
C GLN A 245 0.94 -14.99 11.57
N THR A 246 0.43 -13.76 11.79
CA THR A 246 1.04 -12.54 11.26
C THR A 246 2.43 -12.31 11.84
N LEU A 247 2.65 -12.55 13.12
CA LEU A 247 3.98 -12.39 13.75
C LEU A 247 5.00 -13.40 13.20
N GLU A 248 4.59 -14.64 12.96
CA GLU A 248 5.41 -15.65 12.29
C GLU A 248 5.77 -15.21 10.86
N PHE A 249 4.79 -14.71 10.11
CA PHE A 249 5.01 -14.21 8.75
C PHE A 249 5.93 -12.98 8.72
N ALA A 250 5.73 -12.02 9.62
CA ALA A 250 6.59 -10.84 9.76
C ALA A 250 8.03 -11.23 10.12
N SER A 251 8.21 -12.23 10.98
CA SER A 251 9.53 -12.78 11.34
C SER A 251 10.20 -13.46 10.13
N ALA A 252 9.44 -14.19 9.32
CA ALA A 252 9.94 -14.80 8.09
C ALA A 252 10.34 -13.75 7.03
N LEU A 253 9.59 -12.64 6.93
CA LEU A 253 9.93 -11.50 6.07
C LEU A 253 11.16 -10.76 6.59
N LYS A 254 11.28 -10.55 7.92
CA LYS A 254 12.48 -9.96 8.54
C LYS A 254 13.74 -10.74 8.20
N ALA A 255 13.69 -12.06 8.33
CA ALA A 255 14.82 -12.94 8.00
C ALA A 255 15.26 -12.81 6.53
N ARG A 256 14.38 -12.33 5.63
CA ARG A 256 14.63 -12.04 4.21
C ARG A 256 15.03 -10.59 3.93
N GLY A 257 15.02 -9.74 4.97
CA GLY A 257 15.48 -8.35 4.87
C GLY A 257 14.43 -7.37 4.36
N ILE A 258 13.15 -7.57 4.70
CA ILE A 258 12.10 -6.57 4.44
C ILE A 258 12.36 -5.29 5.24
N ASP A 259 11.95 -4.14 4.71
CA ASP A 259 12.29 -2.85 5.29
C ASP A 259 11.19 -2.27 6.18
N TRP A 260 9.92 -2.60 5.95
CA TRP A 260 8.79 -2.23 6.82
C TRP A 260 7.58 -3.14 6.62
N ILE A 261 6.69 -3.12 7.62
CA ILE A 261 5.34 -3.70 7.53
C ILE A 261 4.30 -2.60 7.72
N ASP A 262 3.37 -2.46 6.77
CA ASP A 262 2.14 -1.65 6.92
C ASP A 262 1.03 -2.55 7.49
N ALA A 263 0.66 -2.31 8.75
CA ALA A 263 -0.21 -3.19 9.51
C ALA A 263 -1.69 -2.78 9.36
N SER A 264 -2.38 -3.47 8.47
CA SER A 264 -3.83 -3.36 8.24
C SER A 264 -4.58 -4.59 8.75
N SER A 265 -5.85 -4.79 8.36
CA SER A 265 -6.64 -5.95 8.76
C SER A 265 -7.84 -6.21 7.84
N GLY A 266 -8.36 -7.44 7.87
CA GLY A 266 -9.60 -7.84 7.21
C GLY A 266 -9.53 -7.94 5.70
N GLY A 267 -10.69 -8.03 5.06
CA GLY A 267 -10.89 -8.00 3.61
C GLY A 267 -11.00 -9.37 2.94
N VAL A 268 -10.66 -10.47 3.60
CA VAL A 268 -10.67 -11.80 2.99
C VAL A 268 -12.05 -12.45 2.97
N SER A 269 -12.93 -12.06 3.88
CA SER A 269 -14.28 -12.62 4.01
C SER A 269 -15.34 -11.53 4.25
N PRO A 270 -16.52 -11.64 3.65
CA PRO A 270 -17.64 -10.75 3.97
C PRO A 270 -18.19 -10.98 5.39
N LEU A 271 -17.85 -12.08 6.06
CA LEU A 271 -18.30 -12.41 7.43
C LEU A 271 -17.48 -11.72 8.51
N GLN A 272 -16.48 -10.94 8.14
CA GLN A 272 -15.63 -10.21 9.09
C GLN A 272 -16.43 -9.23 9.99
N LYS A 273 -16.04 -9.17 11.27
CA LYS A 273 -16.64 -8.25 12.26
C LYS A 273 -15.55 -7.33 12.81
N ILE A 274 -15.34 -6.20 12.13
CA ILE A 274 -14.26 -5.26 12.46
C ILE A 274 -14.75 -4.27 13.52
N PRO A 275 -14.09 -4.16 14.69
CA PRO A 275 -14.38 -3.14 15.70
C PRO A 275 -13.80 -1.79 15.25
N LEU A 276 -14.55 -1.05 14.44
CA LEU A 276 -14.10 0.23 13.91
C LEU A 276 -14.00 1.32 14.99
N GLY A 277 -12.92 2.10 14.96
CA GLY A 277 -12.68 3.23 15.84
C GLY A 277 -11.32 3.90 15.53
N PRO A 278 -11.06 5.12 16.03
CA PRO A 278 -9.78 5.78 15.81
C PRO A 278 -8.60 4.89 16.27
N GLY A 279 -7.68 4.61 15.35
CA GLY A 279 -6.48 3.82 15.65
C GLY A 279 -6.72 2.32 15.89
N TYR A 280 -7.88 1.75 15.49
CA TYR A 280 -8.24 0.35 15.80
C TYR A 280 -7.21 -0.70 15.34
N GLN A 281 -6.35 -0.37 14.40
CA GLN A 281 -5.29 -1.27 13.90
C GLN A 281 -3.90 -0.98 14.50
N VAL A 282 -3.73 0.06 15.31
CA VAL A 282 -2.42 0.44 15.90
C VAL A 282 -1.83 -0.71 16.72
N GLN A 283 -2.67 -1.47 17.42
CA GLN A 283 -2.24 -2.65 18.17
C GLN A 283 -1.46 -3.68 17.35
N PHE A 284 -1.75 -3.79 16.05
CA PHE A 284 -1.06 -4.74 15.16
C PHE A 284 0.34 -4.23 14.79
N ALA A 285 0.46 -2.94 14.47
CA ALA A 285 1.75 -2.32 14.23
C ALA A 285 2.66 -2.43 15.47
N ASP A 286 2.12 -2.16 16.65
CA ASP A 286 2.82 -2.28 17.93
C ASP A 286 3.29 -3.73 18.19
N ALA A 287 2.42 -4.73 18.00
CA ALA A 287 2.76 -6.14 18.19
C ALA A 287 3.87 -6.60 17.22
N ILE A 288 3.74 -6.28 15.94
CA ILE A 288 4.76 -6.62 14.93
C ILE A 288 6.10 -5.96 15.26
N ARG A 289 6.07 -4.67 15.60
CA ARG A 289 7.27 -3.91 15.96
C ARG A 289 7.98 -4.51 17.19
N ARG A 290 7.24 -4.83 18.23
CA ARG A 290 7.81 -5.42 19.45
C ARG A 290 8.42 -6.79 19.20
N GLU A 291 7.73 -7.63 18.46
CA GLU A 291 8.17 -9.00 18.19
C GLU A 291 9.37 -9.03 17.25
N THR A 292 9.33 -8.22 16.20
CA THR A 292 10.31 -8.33 15.12
C THR A 292 11.39 -7.24 15.16
N GLY A 293 11.11 -6.08 15.75
CA GLY A 293 11.97 -4.90 15.64
C GLY A 293 11.97 -4.26 14.24
N LEU A 294 11.08 -4.70 13.33
CA LEU A 294 10.91 -4.06 12.01
C LEU A 294 10.27 -2.70 12.16
N PRO A 295 10.63 -1.73 11.32
CA PRO A 295 9.84 -0.52 11.14
C PRO A 295 8.40 -0.85 10.76
N THR A 296 7.43 -0.20 11.41
CA THR A 296 6.01 -0.42 11.13
C THR A 296 5.30 0.87 10.76
N ILE A 297 4.27 0.72 9.91
CA ILE A 297 3.32 1.77 9.60
C ILE A 297 1.99 1.41 10.26
N ALA A 298 1.45 2.33 11.07
CA ALA A 298 0.09 2.21 11.60
C ALA A 298 -0.89 2.94 10.70
N VAL A 299 -2.02 2.30 10.44
CA VAL A 299 -3.12 2.83 9.64
C VAL A 299 -4.46 2.50 10.30
N GLY A 300 -5.50 3.27 10.05
CA GLY A 300 -6.85 2.96 10.51
C GLY A 300 -7.51 4.09 11.30
N MET A 301 -8.27 4.94 10.59
CA MET A 301 -9.01 6.07 11.16
C MET A 301 -8.14 7.02 12.03
N ILE A 302 -6.86 7.17 11.65
CA ILE A 302 -5.96 8.16 12.23
C ILE A 302 -6.15 9.44 11.40
N SER A 303 -6.73 10.47 12.01
CA SER A 303 -6.99 11.77 11.35
C SER A 303 -6.60 12.97 12.20
N ASP A 304 -6.47 12.78 13.51
CA ASP A 304 -6.06 13.80 14.47
C ASP A 304 -4.54 13.84 14.58
N ALA A 305 -3.93 15.06 14.56
CA ALA A 305 -2.48 15.24 14.57
C ALA A 305 -1.85 14.82 15.91
N LYS A 306 -2.51 15.08 17.03
CA LYS A 306 -2.00 14.70 18.37
C LYS A 306 -2.05 13.19 18.57
N HIS A 307 -3.12 12.55 18.09
CA HIS A 307 -3.22 11.09 18.11
C HIS A 307 -2.12 10.45 17.25
N ALA A 308 -1.85 10.99 16.05
CA ALA A 308 -0.75 10.53 15.19
C ALA A 308 0.62 10.70 15.88
N GLU A 309 0.85 11.84 16.52
CA GLU A 309 2.06 12.11 17.31
C GLU A 309 2.20 11.12 18.46
N GLU A 310 1.13 10.87 19.22
CA GLU A 310 1.14 9.91 20.35
C GLU A 310 1.53 8.51 19.90
N ILE A 311 0.99 8.03 18.78
CA ILE A 311 1.32 6.68 18.25
C ILE A 311 2.81 6.56 17.99
N VAL A 312 3.42 7.55 17.35
CA VAL A 312 4.85 7.54 17.02
C VAL A 312 5.71 7.79 18.26
N ALA A 313 5.37 8.80 19.06
CA ALA A 313 6.14 9.17 20.26
C ALA A 313 6.15 8.07 21.32
N SER A 314 5.05 7.31 21.46
CA SER A 314 4.99 6.16 22.37
C SER A 314 5.66 4.90 21.83
N GLY A 315 6.14 4.92 20.58
CA GLY A 315 6.78 3.76 19.94
C GLY A 315 5.85 2.64 19.55
N LYS A 316 4.53 2.90 19.44
CA LYS A 316 3.54 1.91 18.96
C LYS A 316 3.67 1.64 17.46
N ALA A 317 4.17 2.63 16.70
CA ALA A 317 4.58 2.46 15.32
C ALA A 317 5.71 3.44 14.99
N ASP A 318 6.42 3.22 13.91
CA ASP A 318 7.49 4.10 13.44
C ASP A 318 6.98 5.19 12.50
N MET A 319 5.89 4.91 11.79
CA MET A 319 5.23 5.81 10.84
C MET A 319 3.71 5.64 10.95
N ILE A 320 2.97 6.63 10.46
CA ILE A 320 1.52 6.55 10.29
C ILE A 320 1.13 6.74 8.83
N ALA A 321 0.07 6.06 8.40
CA ALA A 321 -0.46 6.24 7.06
C ALA A 321 -1.91 6.72 7.09
N LEU A 322 -2.20 7.72 6.25
CA LEU A 322 -3.55 8.27 6.09
C LEU A 322 -4.07 7.99 4.68
N GLY A 323 -5.27 7.42 4.60
CA GLY A 323 -6.02 7.27 3.35
C GLY A 323 -7.07 8.37 3.22
N ARG A 324 -8.30 8.09 3.67
CA ARG A 324 -9.44 9.03 3.57
C ARG A 324 -9.18 10.40 4.19
N GLY A 325 -8.36 10.48 5.24
CA GLY A 325 -7.94 11.75 5.81
C GLY A 325 -7.19 12.64 4.81
N MET A 326 -6.30 12.06 4.00
CA MET A 326 -5.57 12.79 2.93
C MET A 326 -6.46 13.12 1.73
N LEU A 327 -7.51 12.35 1.44
CA LEU A 327 -8.48 12.72 0.40
C LEU A 327 -9.35 13.90 0.84
N TYR A 328 -9.73 13.95 2.11
CA TYR A 328 -10.52 15.02 2.69
C TYR A 328 -9.71 16.31 2.89
N ASP A 329 -8.49 16.17 3.42
CA ASP A 329 -7.53 17.26 3.63
C ASP A 329 -6.19 16.94 2.94
N PRO A 330 -6.02 17.28 1.67
CA PRO A 330 -4.77 17.04 0.95
C PRO A 330 -3.55 17.78 1.48
N ARG A 331 -3.72 18.66 2.46
CA ARG A 331 -2.64 19.41 3.16
C ARG A 331 -2.56 19.04 4.63
N TRP A 332 -3.11 17.89 5.02
CA TRP A 332 -3.10 17.40 6.38
C TRP A 332 -1.70 17.46 7.02
N GLY A 333 -0.65 17.08 6.28
CA GLY A 333 0.73 17.14 6.78
C GLY A 333 1.17 18.57 7.13
N TRP A 334 0.71 19.59 6.41
CA TRP A 334 1.00 20.99 6.74
C TRP A 334 0.27 21.45 8.00
N HIS A 335 -1.02 21.08 8.12
CA HIS A 335 -1.82 21.42 9.28
C HIS A 335 -1.29 20.74 10.54
N ALA A 336 -0.97 19.45 10.45
CA ALA A 336 -0.37 18.69 11.54
C ALA A 336 1.00 19.25 11.96
N ALA A 337 1.85 19.62 11.00
CA ALA A 337 3.15 20.25 11.31
C ALA A 337 2.96 21.60 12.01
N ALA A 338 2.01 22.42 11.54
CA ALA A 338 1.69 23.69 12.19
C ALA A 338 1.21 23.51 13.63
N GLU A 339 0.36 22.52 13.89
CA GLU A 339 -0.16 22.22 15.23
C GLU A 339 0.91 21.67 16.18
N LEU A 340 1.79 20.81 15.67
CA LEU A 340 2.79 20.08 16.47
C LEU A 340 4.16 20.78 16.53
N GLY A 341 4.29 21.95 15.89
CA GLY A 341 5.57 22.67 15.81
C GLY A 341 6.61 21.94 14.95
N GLY A 342 6.17 21.22 13.94
CA GLY A 342 7.01 20.55 12.94
C GLY A 342 7.32 21.45 11.74
N GLU A 343 8.15 20.91 10.83
CA GLU A 343 8.51 21.54 9.56
C GLU A 343 8.17 20.58 8.41
N VAL A 344 7.65 21.13 7.31
CA VAL A 344 7.34 20.41 6.08
C VAL A 344 7.81 21.17 4.86
N GLU A 345 7.94 20.50 3.74
CA GLU A 345 8.24 21.16 2.47
C GLU A 345 6.99 21.62 1.76
N ALA A 346 7.07 22.80 1.15
CA ALA A 346 6.09 23.32 0.21
C ALA A 346 6.81 23.87 -1.03
N PRO A 347 6.20 23.77 -2.23
CA PRO A 347 6.77 24.35 -3.43
C PRO A 347 6.80 25.89 -3.31
N PRO A 348 7.76 26.58 -3.96
CA PRO A 348 7.90 28.04 -3.85
C PRO A 348 6.62 28.81 -4.19
N GLN A 349 5.79 28.28 -5.08
CA GLN A 349 4.50 28.86 -5.47
C GLN A 349 3.54 29.01 -4.28
N TYR A 350 3.71 28.21 -3.22
CA TYR A 350 2.86 28.18 -2.04
C TYR A 350 3.49 28.80 -0.79
N TRP A 351 4.73 29.26 -0.83
CA TRP A 351 5.39 29.81 0.37
C TRP A 351 4.63 30.98 0.99
N ARG A 352 3.94 31.81 0.17
CA ARG A 352 3.13 32.93 0.68
C ARG A 352 1.87 32.50 1.43
N SER A 353 1.48 31.22 1.38
CA SER A 353 0.39 30.67 2.16
C SER A 353 0.79 30.31 3.59
N GLN A 354 2.08 30.40 3.93
CA GLN A 354 2.56 30.13 5.28
C GLN A 354 1.85 31.03 6.30
N PRO A 355 1.21 30.45 7.35
CA PRO A 355 0.55 31.24 8.38
C PRO A 355 1.55 32.19 9.09
N SER A 356 1.16 33.42 9.34
CA SER A 356 2.00 34.43 9.98
C SER A 356 2.47 34.02 11.39
N THR A 357 1.71 33.15 12.06
CA THR A 357 2.02 32.60 13.38
C THR A 357 2.98 31.39 13.33
N GLN A 358 3.24 30.83 12.15
CA GLN A 358 4.01 29.60 11.93
C GLN A 358 5.19 29.83 10.97
N LYS A 359 6.06 30.81 11.36
CA LYS A 359 7.13 31.31 10.48
C LYS A 359 8.17 30.27 10.02
N ALA A 360 8.24 29.11 10.66
CA ALA A 360 9.17 28.04 10.33
C ALA A 360 8.51 26.86 9.62
N LEU A 361 7.20 26.90 9.35
CA LEU A 361 6.44 25.74 8.83
C LEU A 361 7.02 25.20 7.52
N PHE A 362 7.40 26.06 6.58
CA PHE A 362 8.00 25.68 5.29
C PHE A 362 9.52 25.84 5.26
N GLY A 363 10.17 25.84 6.43
CA GLY A 363 11.59 26.05 6.55
C GLY A 363 12.02 27.47 6.19
N LYS A 364 13.23 27.61 5.64
CA LYS A 364 13.77 28.93 5.23
C LYS A 364 13.16 29.34 3.89
N THR A 365 12.13 30.17 3.93
CA THR A 365 11.54 30.81 2.75
C THR A 365 12.11 32.21 2.56
N THR A 366 12.49 32.56 1.32
CA THR A 366 13.03 33.91 1.00
C THR A 366 12.14 34.56 -0.05
N PHE A 367 11.65 35.77 0.28
CA PHE A 367 10.87 36.58 -0.66
C PHE A 367 11.68 37.80 -1.06
N GLY A 368 11.86 38.02 -2.36
CA GLY A 368 12.35 39.28 -2.89
C GLY A 368 11.29 40.38 -2.72
N ALA A 369 11.68 41.57 -2.31
CA ALA A 369 10.84 42.73 -2.42
C ALA A 369 10.86 43.23 -3.89
N ARG A 370 9.69 43.48 -4.46
CA ARG A 370 9.53 44.25 -5.69
C ARG A 370 9.16 45.69 -5.34
#